data_97156381e50737bc7444722a7cdc6e49
#
_entry.id   97156381e50737bc7444722a7cdc6e49
#
_cell.length_a   1.000
_cell.length_b   1.000
_cell.length_c   1.000
_cell.angle_alpha   90.00
_cell.angle_beta   90.00
_cell.angle_gamma   90.00
#
_symmetry.space_group_name_H-M   'P 1'
#
loop_
_entity.id
_entity.type
_entity.pdbx_description
1 polymer ?
#
loop_
_entity_poly.entity_id
_entity_poly.type
_entity_poly.pdbx_seq_one_letter_code
_entity_poly.pdbx_strand_id
1 'polypeptide(L)'
;MANINDFKSRLAGGGARANQFRVILPPPVGQVTAAINTEQFAFLCRSASLPGQTLAEIAIPFRGRQLYVAGERTFEVWTTTVFNDTDFGVRREVERWMNGINDLVNNTGATNPADYRVDMIVQQLDRDDTILHQYVLEGCYPQALGAIELGYDQNDAIEQFEITWRYDTFRVTGINLSLIHI
;
A
#
# COMPACT_ATOMS: atom_id res chain seq x y z
N MET A 1 26.79 -1.88 -31.14
CA MET A 1 25.62 -0.94 -31.10
C MET A 1 24.44 -1.70 -30.51
N ALA A 2 23.80 -1.12 -29.48
CA ALA A 2 22.58 -1.75 -28.95
C ALA A 2 21.49 -1.72 -30.03
N ASN A 3 20.96 -2.88 -30.37
CA ASN A 3 19.90 -3.03 -31.37
C ASN A 3 18.55 -3.12 -30.66
N ILE A 4 17.48 -2.59 -31.30
CA ILE A 4 16.12 -2.67 -30.80
C ILE A 4 15.66 -4.12 -30.58
N ASN A 5 16.18 -5.06 -31.36
CA ASN A 5 15.87 -6.47 -31.22
C ASN A 5 16.51 -7.08 -29.96
N ASP A 6 17.70 -6.62 -29.58
CA ASP A 6 18.35 -7.04 -28.32
C ASP A 6 17.56 -6.53 -27.12
N PHE A 7 17.03 -5.31 -27.21
CA PHE A 7 16.14 -4.73 -26.18
C PHE A 7 14.84 -5.54 -26.06
N LYS A 8 14.18 -5.84 -27.18
CA LYS A 8 12.94 -6.63 -27.19
C LYS A 8 13.15 -8.05 -26.63
N SER A 9 14.26 -8.70 -26.96
CA SER A 9 14.56 -10.03 -26.43
C SER A 9 14.82 -10.07 -24.93
N ARG A 10 15.29 -8.97 -24.36
CA ARG A 10 15.56 -8.83 -22.93
C ARG A 10 14.36 -8.39 -22.12
N LEU A 11 13.36 -7.77 -22.77
CA LEU A 11 12.12 -7.35 -22.13
C LEU A 11 11.14 -8.52 -22.09
N ALA A 12 11.31 -9.42 -21.13
CA ALA A 12 10.46 -10.60 -20.96
C ALA A 12 8.98 -10.22 -20.86
N GLY A 13 8.11 -10.90 -21.63
CA GLY A 13 6.66 -10.67 -21.63
C GLY A 13 6.21 -9.28 -22.10
N GLY A 14 7.10 -8.45 -22.63
CA GLY A 14 6.79 -7.08 -23.05
C GLY A 14 6.72 -6.06 -21.89
N GLY A 15 7.20 -6.43 -20.72
CA GLY A 15 7.24 -5.59 -19.49
C GLY A 15 5.96 -5.63 -18.68
N ALA A 16 6.10 -5.52 -17.36
CA ALA A 16 4.98 -5.41 -16.45
C ALA A 16 4.21 -4.10 -16.68
N ARG A 17 2.88 -4.16 -16.59
CA ARG A 17 2.00 -3.02 -16.83
C ARG A 17 1.49 -2.43 -15.53
N ALA A 18 1.70 -1.15 -15.33
CA ALA A 18 1.31 -0.44 -14.12
C ALA A 18 -0.21 -0.41 -13.85
N ASN A 19 -1.03 -0.63 -14.87
CA ASN A 19 -2.49 -0.66 -14.74
C ASN A 19 -3.05 -2.05 -14.38
N GLN A 20 -2.21 -3.06 -14.25
CA GLN A 20 -2.60 -4.41 -13.86
C GLN A 20 -2.15 -4.67 -12.43
N PHE A 21 -3.00 -4.33 -11.48
CA PHE A 21 -2.73 -4.52 -10.07
C PHE A 21 -4.01 -4.85 -9.30
N ARG A 22 -3.84 -5.42 -8.12
CA ARG A 22 -4.92 -5.68 -7.18
C ARG A 22 -4.44 -5.38 -5.77
N VAL A 23 -5.29 -4.72 -4.98
CA VAL A 23 -5.06 -4.49 -3.55
C VAL A 23 -6.11 -5.27 -2.78
N ILE A 24 -5.66 -6.07 -1.83
CA ILE A 24 -6.53 -6.88 -0.96
C ILE A 24 -6.43 -6.29 0.44
N LEU A 25 -7.55 -5.77 0.93
CA LEU A 25 -7.69 -5.22 2.27
C LEU A 25 -8.67 -6.09 3.06
N PRO A 26 -8.19 -6.99 3.94
CA PRO A 26 -9.08 -7.72 4.83
C PRO A 26 -9.64 -6.80 5.93
N PRO A 27 -10.85 -7.06 6.43
CA PRO A 27 -11.39 -6.32 7.57
C PRO A 27 -10.59 -6.62 8.84
N PRO A 28 -10.48 -5.66 9.77
CA PRO A 28 -9.85 -5.91 11.08
C PRO A 28 -10.66 -6.95 11.87
N VAL A 29 -9.94 -7.82 12.57
CA VAL A 29 -10.52 -8.92 13.34
C VAL A 29 -10.19 -8.71 14.82
N GLY A 30 -10.92 -7.84 15.50
CA GLY A 30 -10.67 -7.54 16.90
C GLY A 30 -11.80 -6.71 17.51
N GLN A 31 -11.48 -5.88 18.47
CA GLN A 31 -12.45 -4.95 19.06
C GLN A 31 -12.90 -3.86 18.06
N VAL A 32 -12.05 -3.55 17.10
CA VAL A 32 -12.39 -2.62 16.02
C VAL A 32 -13.11 -3.37 14.92
N THR A 33 -14.40 -3.08 14.76
CA THR A 33 -15.23 -3.68 13.72
C THR A 33 -15.39 -2.70 12.56
N ALA A 34 -14.76 -2.98 11.45
CA ALA A 34 -15.04 -2.35 10.17
C ALA A 34 -15.45 -3.43 9.18
N ALA A 35 -16.63 -3.29 8.58
CA ALA A 35 -17.15 -4.26 7.63
C ALA A 35 -16.68 -3.94 6.20
N ILE A 36 -15.38 -3.87 6.00
CA ILE A 36 -14.80 -3.57 4.69
C ILE A 36 -15.05 -4.75 3.75
N ASN A 37 -15.71 -4.47 2.64
CA ASN A 37 -15.84 -5.44 1.56
C ASN A 37 -14.54 -5.46 0.76
N THR A 38 -13.78 -6.53 0.87
CA THR A 38 -12.47 -6.71 0.22
C THR A 38 -12.54 -6.62 -1.29
N GLU A 39 -13.58 -7.18 -1.92
CA GLU A 39 -13.77 -7.11 -3.37
C GLU A 39 -14.10 -5.69 -3.82
N GLN A 40 -15.01 -5.01 -3.13
CA GLN A 40 -15.38 -3.63 -3.43
C GLN A 40 -14.17 -2.71 -3.32
N PHE A 41 -13.36 -2.85 -2.27
CA PHE A 41 -12.12 -2.10 -2.11
C PHE A 41 -11.15 -2.34 -3.27
N ALA A 42 -10.95 -3.60 -3.67
CA ALA A 42 -10.05 -3.96 -4.76
C ALA A 42 -10.49 -3.33 -6.10
N PHE A 43 -11.79 -3.27 -6.38
CA PHE A 43 -12.33 -2.67 -7.60
C PHE A 43 -12.32 -1.14 -7.58
N LEU A 44 -12.57 -0.52 -6.43
CA LEU A 44 -12.62 0.93 -6.29
C LEU A 44 -11.23 1.56 -6.10
N CYS A 45 -10.20 0.76 -5.80
CA CYS A 45 -8.83 1.24 -5.67
C CYS A 45 -8.30 1.68 -7.04
N ARG A 46 -8.29 3.01 -7.27
CA ARG A 46 -7.84 3.62 -8.51
C ARG A 46 -6.34 3.50 -8.70
N SER A 47 -5.60 3.77 -7.66
CA SER A 47 -4.14 3.75 -7.69
C SER A 47 -3.54 3.29 -6.36
N ALA A 48 -2.45 2.57 -6.48
CA ALA A 48 -1.61 2.15 -5.40
C ALA A 48 -0.16 2.13 -5.90
N SER A 49 0.78 2.19 -5.00
CA SER A 49 2.20 2.00 -5.31
C SER A 49 2.68 0.66 -4.77
N LEU A 50 3.74 0.13 -5.32
CA LEU A 50 4.47 -0.93 -4.64
C LEU A 50 5.29 -0.31 -3.49
N PRO A 51 5.39 -0.98 -2.32
CA PRO A 51 6.04 -0.38 -1.17
C PRO A 51 7.53 -0.12 -1.41
N GLY A 52 7.96 1.10 -1.10
CA GLY A 52 9.36 1.50 -1.13
C GLY A 52 10.07 1.17 0.18
N GLN A 53 11.39 1.16 0.13
CA GLN A 53 12.24 0.95 1.31
C GLN A 53 13.53 1.75 1.16
N THR A 54 14.05 2.22 2.28
CA THR A 54 15.30 2.97 2.32
C THR A 54 16.23 2.36 3.37
N LEU A 55 17.50 2.20 3.00
CA LEU A 55 18.56 1.87 3.94
C LEU A 55 19.28 3.16 4.30
N ALA A 56 19.35 3.48 5.59
CA ALA A 56 20.12 4.60 6.08
C ALA A 56 21.61 4.35 5.86
N GLU A 57 22.37 5.42 5.76
CA GLU A 57 23.84 5.36 5.73
C GLU A 57 24.44 5.84 7.05
N ILE A 58 25.50 5.22 7.47
CA ILE A 58 26.31 5.65 8.61
C ILE A 58 27.63 6.18 8.06
N ALA A 59 27.85 7.49 8.18
CA ALA A 59 29.07 8.13 7.76
C ALA A 59 30.10 8.09 8.88
N ILE A 60 31.23 7.43 8.65
CA ILE A 60 32.36 7.34 9.58
C ILE A 60 33.49 8.25 9.06
N PRO A 61 33.80 9.36 9.75
CA PRO A 61 34.87 10.26 9.33
C PRO A 61 36.24 9.66 9.68
N PHE A 62 37.15 9.67 8.70
CA PHE A 62 38.55 9.25 8.91
C PHE A 62 39.48 10.14 8.09
N ARG A 63 40.31 10.93 8.78
CA ARG A 63 41.40 11.75 8.21
C ARG A 63 41.00 12.56 6.96
N GLY A 64 39.86 13.29 7.01
CA GLY A 64 39.37 14.11 5.91
C GLY A 64 38.59 13.36 4.83
N ARG A 65 38.33 12.07 5.01
CA ARG A 65 37.47 11.23 4.16
C ARG A 65 36.34 10.64 4.97
N GLN A 66 35.28 10.27 4.31
CA GLN A 66 34.16 9.55 4.93
C GLN A 66 34.06 8.15 4.35
N LEU A 67 33.89 7.18 5.24
CA LEU A 67 33.50 5.81 4.91
C LEU A 67 32.01 5.66 5.19
N TYR A 68 31.27 5.12 4.25
CA TYR A 68 29.84 4.88 4.40
C TYR A 68 29.57 3.40 4.66
N VAL A 69 28.81 3.14 5.71
CA VAL A 69 28.34 1.80 6.08
C VAL A 69 26.81 1.81 6.06
N ALA A 70 26.19 0.70 5.62
CA ALA A 70 24.75 0.58 5.64
C ALA A 70 24.22 0.60 7.08
N GLY A 71 23.21 1.43 7.31
CA GLY A 71 22.48 1.54 8.56
C GLY A 71 21.18 0.76 8.57
N GLU A 72 20.20 1.25 9.33
CA GLU A 72 18.90 0.61 9.51
C GLU A 72 17.98 0.83 8.32
N ARG A 73 17.06 -0.12 8.12
CA ARG A 73 16.02 -0.03 7.10
C ARG A 73 14.80 0.71 7.65
N THR A 74 14.30 1.64 6.84
CA THR A 74 13.08 2.39 7.14
C THR A 74 12.04 2.17 6.05
N PHE A 75 10.78 2.15 6.46
CA PHE A 75 9.63 2.01 5.59
C PHE A 75 8.80 3.29 5.62
N GLU A 76 8.51 3.81 4.45
CA GLU A 76 7.65 4.98 4.31
C GLU A 76 6.18 4.58 4.40
N VAL A 77 5.33 5.55 4.69
CA VAL A 77 3.88 5.35 4.66
C VAL A 77 3.44 4.95 3.25
N TRP A 78 2.41 4.13 3.18
CA TRP A 78 1.87 3.67 1.91
C TRP A 78 0.52 4.31 1.65
N THR A 79 0.28 4.71 0.41
CA THR A 79 -0.90 5.48 0.03
C THR A 79 -1.69 4.78 -1.06
N THR A 80 -3.00 4.77 -0.91
CA THR A 80 -3.95 4.31 -1.92
C THR A 80 -4.95 5.40 -2.23
N THR A 81 -5.32 5.54 -3.51
CA THR A 81 -6.42 6.41 -3.94
C THR A 81 -7.62 5.55 -4.29
N VAL A 82 -8.77 5.87 -3.74
CA VAL A 82 -10.00 5.09 -3.90
C VAL A 82 -11.08 5.98 -4.48
N PHE A 83 -11.84 5.45 -5.45
CA PHE A 83 -13.06 6.10 -5.92
C PHE A 83 -14.14 6.03 -4.85
N ASN A 84 -14.87 7.12 -4.68
CA ASN A 84 -15.98 7.16 -3.77
C ASN A 84 -17.26 6.77 -4.52
N ASP A 85 -17.99 5.82 -3.96
CA ASP A 85 -19.32 5.45 -4.45
C ASP A 85 -20.41 6.26 -3.76
N THR A 86 -21.63 6.22 -4.30
CA THR A 86 -22.79 6.96 -3.75
C THR A 86 -23.19 6.50 -2.35
N ASP A 87 -22.81 5.29 -1.97
CA ASP A 87 -23.11 4.70 -0.66
C ASP A 87 -22.04 5.05 0.38
N PHE A 88 -20.92 5.67 -0.04
CA PHE A 88 -19.75 5.95 0.81
C PHE A 88 -19.22 4.71 1.55
N GLY A 89 -19.38 3.54 0.94
CA GLY A 89 -19.14 2.26 1.59
C GLY A 89 -17.73 2.13 2.14
N VAL A 90 -16.72 2.29 1.29
CA VAL A 90 -15.32 2.17 1.71
C VAL A 90 -14.93 3.29 2.68
N ARG A 91 -15.29 4.54 2.38
CA ARG A 91 -14.93 5.69 3.21
C ARG A 91 -15.50 5.57 4.61
N ARG A 92 -16.79 5.26 4.72
CA ARG A 92 -17.48 5.09 6.02
C ARG A 92 -16.85 3.98 6.87
N GLU A 93 -16.46 2.87 6.25
CA GLU A 93 -15.83 1.78 7.00
C GLU A 93 -14.40 2.13 7.46
N VAL A 94 -13.64 2.89 6.67
CA VAL A 94 -12.35 3.41 7.10
C VAL A 94 -12.50 4.43 8.24
N GLU A 95 -13.49 5.34 8.15
CA GLU A 95 -13.81 6.27 9.25
C GLU A 95 -14.22 5.52 10.52
N ARG A 96 -15.02 4.45 10.40
CA ARG A 96 -15.38 3.59 11.53
C ARG A 96 -14.15 2.90 12.12
N TRP A 97 -13.25 2.44 11.28
CA TRP A 97 -11.99 1.84 11.73
C TRP A 97 -11.13 2.86 12.51
N MET A 98 -10.94 4.05 11.96
CA MET A 98 -10.19 5.11 12.65
C MET A 98 -10.86 5.52 13.96
N ASN A 99 -12.18 5.60 13.99
CA ASN A 99 -12.93 5.89 15.21
C ASN A 99 -12.82 4.78 16.27
N GLY A 100 -12.70 3.53 15.85
CA GLY A 100 -12.44 2.40 16.76
C GLY A 100 -11.02 2.43 17.35
N ILE A 101 -10.05 2.99 16.64
CA ILE A 101 -8.68 3.20 17.14
C ILE A 101 -8.66 4.36 18.15
N ASN A 102 -9.32 5.46 17.80
CA ASN A 102 -9.44 6.64 18.65
C ASN A 102 -10.80 7.30 18.41
N ASP A 103 -11.67 7.23 19.40
CA ASP A 103 -13.01 7.81 19.35
C ASP A 103 -12.97 9.33 19.31
N LEU A 104 -13.66 9.92 18.34
CA LEU A 104 -13.71 11.38 18.11
C LEU A 104 -14.29 12.16 19.30
N VAL A 105 -15.18 11.56 20.09
CA VAL A 105 -15.88 12.24 21.18
C VAL A 105 -15.15 12.05 22.50
N ASN A 106 -14.79 10.80 22.83
CA ASN A 106 -14.28 10.44 24.14
C ASN A 106 -12.76 10.28 24.19
N ASN A 107 -12.09 10.32 23.06
CA ASN A 107 -10.66 10.07 22.91
C ASN A 107 -10.20 8.73 23.54
N THR A 108 -11.06 7.72 23.48
CA THR A 108 -10.81 6.36 23.92
C THR A 108 -10.80 5.43 22.73
N GLY A 109 -10.23 4.26 22.85
CA GLY A 109 -10.22 3.29 21.75
C GLY A 109 -9.46 2.02 22.07
N ALA A 110 -9.19 1.23 21.05
CA ALA A 110 -8.44 0.00 21.14
C ALA A 110 -6.99 0.26 21.55
N THR A 111 -6.56 -0.28 22.66
CA THR A 111 -5.20 -0.15 23.18
C THR A 111 -4.25 -1.23 22.67
N ASN A 112 -4.80 -2.40 22.30
CA ASN A 112 -4.00 -3.49 21.78
C ASN A 112 -3.87 -3.37 20.24
N PRO A 113 -2.65 -3.27 19.71
CA PRO A 113 -2.43 -3.20 18.26
C PRO A 113 -3.05 -4.37 17.47
N ALA A 114 -3.14 -5.56 18.05
CA ALA A 114 -3.75 -6.71 17.40
C ALA A 114 -5.24 -6.53 17.08
N ASP A 115 -5.92 -5.61 17.77
CA ASP A 115 -7.36 -5.38 17.60
C ASP A 115 -7.69 -4.49 16.40
N TYR A 116 -6.72 -3.77 15.84
CA TYR A 116 -6.96 -2.84 14.75
C TYR A 116 -5.99 -2.97 13.56
N ARG A 117 -4.97 -3.81 13.65
CA ARG A 117 -4.01 -4.03 12.57
C ARG A 117 -4.42 -5.20 11.70
N VAL A 118 -4.14 -5.06 10.41
CA VAL A 118 -4.35 -6.13 9.42
C VAL A 118 -3.16 -6.23 8.47
N ASP A 119 -3.02 -7.37 7.81
CA ASP A 119 -2.03 -7.54 6.76
C ASP A 119 -2.69 -7.26 5.41
N MET A 120 -2.18 -6.26 4.70
CA MET A 120 -2.65 -5.91 3.36
C MET A 120 -1.79 -6.58 2.29
N ILE A 121 -2.39 -6.90 1.16
CA ILE A 121 -1.70 -7.53 0.05
C ILE A 121 -1.80 -6.66 -1.20
N VAL A 122 -0.66 -6.41 -1.83
CA VAL A 122 -0.57 -5.72 -3.13
C VAL A 122 -0.01 -6.70 -4.15
N GLN A 123 -0.75 -6.91 -5.22
CA GLN A 123 -0.39 -7.81 -6.30
C GLN A 123 -0.19 -7.04 -7.60
N GLN A 124 0.93 -7.29 -8.25
CA GLN A 124 1.14 -6.94 -9.65
C GLN A 124 0.67 -8.11 -10.49
N LEU A 125 -0.21 -7.84 -11.44
CA LEU A 125 -0.81 -8.87 -12.30
C LEU A 125 -0.27 -8.77 -13.73
N ASP A 126 -0.38 -9.87 -14.47
CA ASP A 126 -0.27 -9.89 -15.92
C ASP A 126 -1.67 -9.69 -16.55
N ARG A 127 -1.75 -9.68 -17.87
CA ARG A 127 -2.99 -9.49 -18.64
C ARG A 127 -4.01 -10.62 -18.47
N ASP A 128 -3.55 -11.79 -18.08
CA ASP A 128 -4.35 -12.99 -17.82
C ASP A 128 -4.68 -13.17 -16.33
N ASP A 129 -4.52 -12.11 -15.52
CA ASP A 129 -4.67 -12.12 -14.06
C ASP A 129 -3.66 -13.01 -13.30
N THR A 130 -2.62 -13.48 -13.96
CA THR A 130 -1.53 -14.20 -13.31
C THR A 130 -0.74 -13.25 -12.42
N ILE A 131 -0.47 -13.67 -11.18
CA ILE A 131 0.31 -12.89 -10.23
C ILE A 131 1.79 -12.90 -10.62
N LEU A 132 2.32 -11.76 -11.02
CA LEU A 132 3.73 -11.60 -11.33
C LEU A 132 4.56 -11.38 -10.06
N HIS A 133 4.03 -10.58 -9.15
CA HIS A 133 4.71 -10.23 -7.91
C HIS A 133 3.71 -9.84 -6.84
N GLN A 134 4.01 -10.16 -5.59
CA GLN A 134 3.12 -9.91 -4.46
C GLN A 134 3.90 -9.37 -3.26
N TYR A 135 3.38 -8.31 -2.68
CA TYR A 135 3.84 -7.76 -1.42
C TYR A 135 2.77 -7.94 -0.36
N VAL A 136 3.18 -8.40 0.82
CA VAL A 136 2.34 -8.45 2.01
C VAL A 136 2.86 -7.41 2.98
N LEU A 137 2.06 -6.36 3.22
CA LEU A 137 2.36 -5.33 4.20
C LEU A 137 1.81 -5.76 5.55
N GLU A 138 2.67 -5.88 6.54
CA GLU A 138 2.33 -6.42 7.85
C GLU A 138 1.98 -5.33 8.85
N GLY A 139 0.93 -5.53 9.61
CA GLY A 139 0.50 -4.63 10.67
C GLY A 139 -0.05 -3.29 10.17
N CYS A 140 -0.80 -3.29 9.07
CA CYS A 140 -1.38 -2.09 8.49
C CYS A 140 -2.55 -1.54 9.29
N TYR A 141 -2.61 -0.22 9.39
CA TYR A 141 -3.78 0.51 9.87
C TYR A 141 -3.89 1.87 9.16
N PRO A 142 -5.08 2.44 9.05
CA PRO A 142 -5.25 3.74 8.43
C PRO A 142 -4.69 4.84 9.34
N GLN A 143 -3.69 5.55 8.86
CA GLN A 143 -3.06 6.68 9.57
C GLN A 143 -3.75 8.00 9.25
N ALA A 144 -4.12 8.20 7.99
CA ALA A 144 -4.79 9.40 7.54
C ALA A 144 -5.81 9.08 6.45
N LEU A 145 -6.90 9.83 6.47
CA LEU A 145 -7.95 9.80 5.45
C LEU A 145 -8.01 11.17 4.80
N GLY A 146 -7.74 11.23 3.51
CA GLY A 146 -7.73 12.46 2.75
C GLY A 146 -9.11 13.12 2.66
N ALA A 147 -9.11 14.46 2.56
CA ALA A 147 -10.32 15.22 2.30
C ALA A 147 -10.82 14.99 0.87
N ILE A 148 -12.13 15.11 0.67
CA ILE A 148 -12.76 15.16 -0.65
C ILE A 148 -13.09 16.62 -0.94
N GLU A 149 -12.59 17.15 -2.03
CA GLU A 149 -12.92 18.49 -2.46
C GLU A 149 -14.26 18.50 -3.20
N LEU A 150 -15.16 19.38 -2.79
CA LEU A 150 -16.46 19.56 -3.40
C LEU A 150 -16.55 20.97 -4.01
N GLY A 151 -17.00 21.05 -5.26
CA GLY A 151 -17.13 22.32 -5.98
C GLY A 151 -18.22 22.25 -7.02
N TYR A 152 -18.97 23.35 -7.22
CA TYR A 152 -20.03 23.42 -8.21
C TYR A 152 -19.55 23.35 -9.66
N ASP A 153 -18.28 23.55 -9.89
CA ASP A 153 -17.61 23.52 -11.19
C ASP A 153 -17.03 22.15 -11.57
N GLN A 154 -17.10 21.17 -10.66
CA GLN A 154 -16.61 19.80 -10.87
C GLN A 154 -17.71 18.88 -11.42
N ASN A 155 -18.22 19.18 -12.61
CA ASN A 155 -19.40 18.51 -13.17
C ASN A 155 -19.12 17.10 -13.71
N ASP A 156 -17.90 16.81 -14.16
CA ASP A 156 -17.55 15.56 -14.87
C ASP A 156 -16.48 14.74 -14.13
N ALA A 157 -16.38 14.90 -12.83
CA ALA A 157 -15.39 14.19 -11.99
C ALA A 157 -16.09 13.28 -10.98
N ILE A 158 -15.64 12.03 -10.91
CA ILE A 158 -16.02 11.12 -9.82
C ILE A 158 -15.15 11.46 -8.61
N GLU A 159 -15.79 11.57 -7.45
CA GLU A 159 -15.09 11.78 -6.20
C GLU A 159 -14.08 10.69 -5.93
N GLN A 160 -12.93 11.09 -5.43
CA GLN A 160 -11.88 10.19 -5.00
C GLN A 160 -11.25 10.72 -3.72
N PHE A 161 -10.73 9.83 -2.93
CA PHE A 161 -10.03 10.17 -1.70
C PHE A 161 -8.80 9.29 -1.52
N GLU A 162 -7.87 9.80 -0.75
CA GLU A 162 -6.61 9.16 -0.46
C GLU A 162 -6.63 8.58 0.94
N ILE A 163 -6.12 7.35 1.09
CA ILE A 163 -5.93 6.71 2.38
C ILE A 163 -4.44 6.48 2.56
N THR A 164 -3.88 7.03 3.63
CA THR A 164 -2.50 6.78 4.03
C THR A 164 -2.48 5.67 5.07
N TRP A 165 -1.72 4.64 4.76
CA TRP A 165 -1.55 3.46 5.60
C TRP A 165 -0.20 3.47 6.27
N ARG A 166 -0.17 3.15 7.55
CA ARG A 166 1.06 2.84 8.27
C ARG A 166 1.17 1.33 8.43
N TYR A 167 2.35 0.79 8.24
CA TYR A 167 2.68 -0.62 8.41
C TYR A 167 4.06 -0.75 9.06
N ASP A 168 4.35 -1.89 9.66
CA ASP A 168 5.61 -2.12 10.35
C ASP A 168 6.71 -2.60 9.38
N THR A 169 6.38 -3.57 8.55
CA THR A 169 7.30 -4.16 7.56
C THR A 169 6.52 -4.72 6.38
N PHE A 170 7.22 -5.14 5.35
CA PHE A 170 6.62 -5.93 4.30
C PHE A 170 7.48 -7.13 3.95
N ARG A 171 6.85 -8.16 3.45
CA ARG A 171 7.51 -9.31 2.84
C ARG A 171 7.08 -9.47 1.40
N VAL A 172 8.01 -9.99 0.60
CA VAL A 172 7.78 -10.24 -0.81
C VAL A 172 7.49 -11.73 -0.97
N THR A 173 6.36 -12.06 -1.57
CA THR A 173 6.01 -13.40 -1.97
C THR A 173 5.91 -13.44 -3.50
N GLY A 174 6.91 -13.95 -4.16
CA GLY A 174 6.94 -14.14 -5.63
C GLY A 174 7.20 -15.60 -5.95
N ILE A 175 6.78 -16.01 -7.14
CA ILE A 175 6.87 -17.37 -7.65
C ILE A 175 8.32 -17.90 -7.72
N ASN A 176 9.34 -17.05 -7.52
CA ASN A 176 10.76 -17.39 -7.67
C ASN A 176 11.68 -16.95 -6.50
N LEU A 177 11.16 -16.83 -5.30
CA LEU A 177 12.02 -16.53 -4.14
C LEU A 177 12.82 -17.74 -3.59
N SER A 178 12.71 -18.92 -4.21
CA SER A 178 13.55 -20.08 -3.84
C SER A 178 15.02 -19.93 -4.19
N LEU A 179 15.45 -18.84 -4.80
CA LEU A 179 16.83 -18.56 -5.21
C LEU A 179 17.54 -17.50 -4.39
N ILE A 180 16.91 -16.94 -3.35
CA ILE A 180 17.54 -15.94 -2.47
C ILE A 180 17.77 -16.51 -1.06
N HIS A 181 18.14 -17.78 -0.97
CA HIS A 181 18.79 -18.35 0.18
C HIS A 181 20.26 -18.61 -0.16
N ILE A 182 21.02 -17.55 -0.12
CA ILE A 182 22.47 -17.65 0.04
C ILE A 182 22.87 -16.75 1.21
#